data_9ca918ccbcd4a4fb41c74559dd172f29
#
_entry.id   9ca918ccbcd4a4fb41c74559dd172f29
#
_cell.length_a   1.000
_cell.length_b   1.000
_cell.length_c   1.000
_cell.angle_alpha   90.00
_cell.angle_beta   90.00
_cell.angle_gamma   90.00
#
_symmetry.space_group_name_H-M   'P 1'
#
loop_
_entity.id
_entity.type
_entity.pdbx_description
1 polymer ?
#
loop_
_entity_poly.entity_id
_entity_poly.type
_entity_poly.pdbx_seq_one_letter_code
_entity_poly.pdbx_strand_id
1 'polypeptide(L)'
;MSDKIIIYQVFTRLFGNDRTNCKHNGTKKENGCGHFSDFTLKALQEIKNLGSTHIWYTGVIEHATQTNYEEAGITPDHPAIVKGKAGSPYAIKDYYDIDPDLADKPKERMKEFENLVARTHKAGLKFIIDFVPNHVARQYKSDNKPLDVKDLGEDDNKHHAFNQQNNFYYIPDQLFYPNFDLKQDAPSPYYEMPARATGNDNFSSSPNRNDWYETIKLNYGVDYCGDRQCHFQPTPSTWLKMRDILLYWSSKGIDGFRCDMAEMVPVEFWGWVIPIVKEKYPDIIFIAEVYNPNEYRNYIYNGKFDYLYNKVGLYDTLRGVMCGYTSARQITACWQSVDDIKTHMLNFLENHDEQRIASDFFAKYPEKGKAGLIVSACMSTNPMMIYFGQELGERGMDEEGFSGLDGRTTIFDYWTVDTIRRWRNKGKFDNSLLTDKEKELKAYYSQLLNLCNKETAIKNGEFYDLMYVNESSEHFNADKNYVFIRKSGKELILVIANFEDKDRNIGITLPKHLFDFFEIKEQKQVCGTDLLTGKEEVVSFNSAQRLMTHIPANGGKLLKIEL
;
A
#
# COMPACT_ATOMS: atom_id res chain seq x y z
N MET A 1 -5.45 20.87 -14.11
CA MET A 1 -5.12 20.37 -12.75
C MET A 1 -5.23 18.85 -12.79
N SER A 2 -4.25 18.15 -12.22
CA SER A 2 -4.22 16.68 -12.20
C SER A 2 -5.32 16.11 -11.30
N ASP A 3 -5.77 14.89 -11.58
CA ASP A 3 -6.67 14.16 -10.69
C ASP A 3 -5.96 13.76 -9.39
N LYS A 4 -6.73 13.68 -8.30
CA LYS A 4 -6.25 13.09 -7.05
C LYS A 4 -5.91 11.63 -7.31
N ILE A 5 -4.72 11.21 -6.88
CA ILE A 5 -4.27 9.83 -7.02
C ILE A 5 -5.04 8.93 -6.06
N ILE A 6 -5.75 7.95 -6.61
CA ILE A 6 -6.47 6.91 -5.87
C ILE A 6 -5.94 5.57 -6.34
N ILE A 7 -5.23 4.87 -5.46
CA ILE A 7 -4.56 3.61 -5.76
C ILE A 7 -5.43 2.44 -5.32
N TYR A 8 -5.67 1.50 -6.21
CA TYR A 8 -6.19 0.18 -5.88
C TYR A 8 -5.02 -0.80 -5.79
N GLN A 9 -4.63 -1.16 -4.57
CA GLN A 9 -3.62 -2.18 -4.37
C GLN A 9 -4.24 -3.56 -4.56
N VAL A 10 -3.67 -4.37 -5.42
CA VAL A 10 -4.12 -5.73 -5.68
C VAL A 10 -3.00 -6.74 -5.49
N PHE A 11 -3.27 -7.80 -4.73
CA PHE A 11 -2.33 -8.91 -4.65
C PHE A 11 -2.55 -9.81 -5.87
N THR A 12 -1.61 -9.73 -6.83
CA THR A 12 -1.82 -10.19 -8.22
C THR A 12 -2.20 -11.66 -8.31
N ARG A 13 -1.50 -12.55 -7.58
CA ARG A 13 -1.78 -14.00 -7.62
C ARG A 13 -3.08 -14.41 -6.91
N LEU A 14 -3.64 -13.57 -6.04
CA LEU A 14 -4.89 -13.88 -5.34
C LEU A 14 -6.12 -13.35 -6.07
N PHE A 15 -5.98 -12.25 -6.82
CA PHE A 15 -7.11 -11.58 -7.46
C PHE A 15 -7.85 -12.49 -8.44
N GLY A 16 -7.13 -13.25 -9.27
CA GLY A 16 -7.70 -14.11 -10.32
C GLY A 16 -8.16 -15.48 -9.86
N ASN A 17 -7.82 -15.90 -8.64
CA ASN A 17 -8.05 -17.26 -8.21
C ASN A 17 -9.54 -17.55 -7.96
N ASP A 18 -10.09 -18.54 -8.65
CA ASP A 18 -11.50 -18.95 -8.58
C ASP A 18 -11.74 -20.26 -7.79
N ARG A 19 -10.71 -20.81 -7.13
CA ARG A 19 -10.86 -22.01 -6.29
C ARG A 19 -11.79 -21.75 -5.11
N THR A 20 -12.58 -22.77 -4.73
CA THR A 20 -13.52 -22.67 -3.61
C THR A 20 -13.09 -23.46 -2.38
N ASN A 21 -12.15 -24.36 -2.54
CA ASN A 21 -11.67 -25.25 -1.48
C ASN A 21 -10.14 -25.21 -1.47
N CYS A 22 -9.57 -24.24 -0.78
CA CYS A 22 -8.14 -24.17 -0.55
C CYS A 22 -7.75 -25.06 0.64
N LYS A 23 -6.58 -25.69 0.54
CA LYS A 23 -5.98 -26.50 1.60
C LYS A 23 -4.93 -25.69 2.33
N HIS A 24 -4.84 -25.89 3.62
CA HIS A 24 -3.71 -25.38 4.38
C HIS A 24 -2.38 -25.84 3.77
N ASN A 25 -1.47 -24.89 3.53
CA ASN A 25 -0.16 -25.16 2.91
C ASN A 25 -0.25 -25.89 1.55
N GLY A 26 -1.34 -25.64 0.79
CA GLY A 26 -1.59 -26.29 -0.49
C GLY A 26 -0.68 -25.80 -1.62
N THR A 27 -0.43 -26.68 -2.57
CA THR A 27 0.33 -26.37 -3.79
C THR A 27 -0.49 -25.52 -4.77
N LYS A 28 0.16 -24.90 -5.76
CA LYS A 28 -0.52 -24.20 -6.86
C LYS A 28 -1.58 -25.09 -7.55
N LYS A 29 -1.29 -26.38 -7.75
CA LYS A 29 -2.21 -27.32 -8.38
C LYS A 29 -3.46 -27.54 -7.53
N GLU A 30 -3.34 -27.57 -6.20
CA GLU A 30 -4.45 -27.76 -5.27
C GLU A 30 -5.27 -26.49 -5.10
N ASN A 31 -4.61 -25.38 -4.80
CA ASN A 31 -5.25 -24.12 -4.38
C ASN A 31 -5.50 -23.14 -5.53
N GLY A 32 -4.85 -23.33 -6.69
CA GLY A 32 -4.95 -22.41 -7.81
C GLY A 32 -4.10 -21.15 -7.64
N CYS A 33 -4.12 -20.32 -8.65
CA CYS A 33 -3.43 -19.02 -8.69
C CYS A 33 -4.18 -18.10 -9.66
N GLY A 34 -4.16 -16.79 -9.42
CA GLY A 34 -4.58 -15.81 -10.40
C GLY A 34 -3.48 -15.49 -11.40
N HIS A 35 -3.87 -15.05 -12.59
CA HIS A 35 -2.97 -14.75 -13.70
C HIS A 35 -3.18 -13.33 -14.24
N PHE A 36 -2.24 -12.84 -15.04
CA PHE A 36 -2.36 -11.55 -15.74
C PHE A 36 -3.59 -11.49 -16.66
N SER A 37 -4.01 -12.61 -17.22
CA SER A 37 -5.21 -12.72 -18.06
C SER A 37 -6.51 -12.47 -17.31
N ASP A 38 -6.54 -12.63 -15.99
CA ASP A 38 -7.69 -12.34 -15.14
C ASP A 38 -8.01 -10.84 -15.06
N PHE A 39 -7.02 -9.99 -15.28
CA PHE A 39 -7.18 -8.55 -15.40
C PHE A 39 -7.68 -8.17 -16.79
N THR A 40 -8.86 -8.64 -17.16
CA THR A 40 -9.53 -8.30 -18.41
C THR A 40 -9.86 -6.80 -18.46
N LEU A 41 -10.19 -6.27 -19.65
CA LEU A 41 -10.66 -4.89 -19.76
C LEU A 41 -11.89 -4.65 -18.88
N LYS A 42 -12.76 -5.65 -18.71
CA LYS A 42 -13.92 -5.55 -17.82
C LYS A 42 -13.49 -5.46 -16.35
N ALA A 43 -12.57 -6.30 -15.89
CA ALA A 43 -12.03 -6.23 -14.53
C ALA A 43 -11.41 -4.86 -14.25
N LEU A 44 -10.60 -4.36 -15.17
CA LEU A 44 -9.96 -3.04 -15.07
C LEU A 44 -10.98 -1.90 -15.07
N GLN A 45 -12.04 -2.01 -15.87
CA GLN A 45 -13.12 -1.03 -15.86
C GLN A 45 -13.89 -1.02 -14.55
N GLU A 46 -14.13 -2.20 -13.94
CA GLU A 46 -14.77 -2.29 -12.62
C GLU A 46 -13.91 -1.68 -11.50
N ILE A 47 -12.60 -1.87 -11.55
CA ILE A 47 -11.67 -1.19 -10.63
C ILE A 47 -11.69 0.33 -10.86
N LYS A 48 -11.72 0.77 -12.10
CA LYS A 48 -11.84 2.19 -12.43
C LYS A 48 -13.17 2.78 -11.96
N ASN A 49 -14.27 2.04 -12.10
CA ASN A 49 -15.61 2.46 -11.67
C ASN A 49 -15.70 2.65 -10.15
N LEU A 50 -14.82 2.03 -9.36
CA LEU A 50 -14.67 2.32 -7.94
C LEU A 50 -14.14 3.74 -7.67
N GLY A 51 -13.57 4.40 -8.68
CA GLY A 51 -12.95 5.73 -8.56
C GLY A 51 -11.41 5.68 -8.58
N SER A 52 -10.81 4.52 -8.83
CA SER A 52 -9.35 4.35 -8.87
C SER A 52 -8.75 4.99 -10.11
N THR A 53 -7.56 5.58 -9.95
CA THR A 53 -6.75 6.16 -11.04
C THR A 53 -5.52 5.33 -11.34
N HIS A 54 -5.04 4.59 -10.34
CA HIS A 54 -3.85 3.74 -10.40
C HIS A 54 -4.16 2.35 -9.86
N ILE A 55 -3.45 1.35 -10.37
CA ILE A 55 -3.40 0.00 -9.77
C ILE A 55 -1.97 -0.28 -9.36
N TRP A 56 -1.79 -0.69 -8.10
CA TRP A 56 -0.54 -1.26 -7.64
C TRP A 56 -0.66 -2.78 -7.66
N TYR A 57 0.05 -3.40 -8.60
CA TYR A 57 0.14 -4.85 -8.76
C TYR A 57 1.24 -5.39 -7.85
N THR A 58 0.86 -5.92 -6.69
CA THR A 58 1.80 -6.50 -5.72
C THR A 58 2.26 -7.88 -6.16
N GLY A 59 3.57 -8.14 -6.06
CA GLY A 59 4.16 -9.46 -6.27
C GLY A 59 4.39 -9.83 -7.74
N VAL A 60 4.76 -8.86 -8.59
CA VAL A 60 4.93 -9.05 -10.04
C VAL A 60 6.32 -9.55 -10.41
N ILE A 61 7.37 -9.02 -9.76
CA ILE A 61 8.76 -9.40 -10.04
C ILE A 61 9.01 -10.81 -9.52
N GLU A 62 9.82 -11.61 -10.24
CA GLU A 62 10.15 -12.98 -9.87
C GLU A 62 10.72 -13.05 -8.45
N HIS A 63 10.10 -13.88 -7.62
CA HIS A 63 10.49 -14.14 -6.24
C HIS A 63 10.64 -15.64 -5.99
N ALA A 64 11.30 -16.00 -4.90
CA ALA A 64 11.52 -17.40 -4.54
C ALA A 64 10.18 -18.13 -4.31
N THR A 65 10.04 -19.32 -4.90
CA THR A 65 8.84 -20.16 -4.81
C THR A 65 9.22 -21.64 -4.65
N GLN A 66 8.31 -22.44 -4.05
CA GLN A 66 8.47 -23.91 -4.03
C GLN A 66 7.93 -24.59 -5.29
N THR A 67 7.27 -23.86 -6.19
CA THR A 67 6.79 -24.39 -7.46
C THR A 67 7.94 -24.48 -8.44
N ASN A 68 8.07 -25.63 -9.12
CA ASN A 68 9.16 -25.86 -10.07
C ASN A 68 8.83 -25.26 -11.46
N TYR A 69 9.75 -24.45 -11.97
CA TYR A 69 9.67 -23.82 -13.29
C TYR A 69 10.92 -24.05 -14.15
N GLU A 70 11.66 -25.14 -13.93
CA GLU A 70 12.83 -25.51 -14.75
C GLU A 70 12.50 -25.58 -16.23
N GLU A 71 11.31 -26.07 -16.60
CA GLU A 71 10.85 -26.08 -17.99
C GLU A 71 10.70 -24.68 -18.62
N ALA A 72 10.57 -23.64 -17.78
CA ALA A 72 10.53 -22.25 -18.19
C ALA A 72 11.90 -21.55 -18.09
N GLY A 73 12.97 -22.31 -17.78
CA GLY A 73 14.33 -21.82 -17.66
C GLY A 73 14.68 -21.19 -16.31
N ILE A 74 13.85 -21.38 -15.29
CA ILE A 74 14.04 -20.82 -13.95
C ILE A 74 14.68 -21.86 -13.03
N THR A 75 15.78 -21.49 -12.39
CA THR A 75 16.47 -22.33 -11.41
C THR A 75 15.57 -22.55 -10.17
N PRO A 76 15.32 -23.78 -9.71
CA PRO A 76 14.47 -24.02 -8.56
C PRO A 76 15.07 -23.51 -7.25
N ASP A 77 14.20 -23.10 -6.33
CA ASP A 77 14.57 -22.68 -4.99
C ASP A 77 14.55 -23.85 -4.00
N HIS A 78 15.41 -23.78 -3.00
CA HIS A 78 15.43 -24.78 -1.94
C HIS A 78 14.24 -24.56 -0.97
N PRO A 79 13.35 -25.55 -0.77
CA PRO A 79 12.11 -25.36 -0.01
C PRO A 79 12.32 -24.89 1.44
N ALA A 80 13.46 -25.20 2.05
CA ALA A 80 13.76 -24.83 3.43
C ALA A 80 13.88 -23.32 3.67
N ILE A 81 14.15 -22.55 2.61
CA ILE A 81 14.34 -21.09 2.68
C ILE A 81 13.29 -20.32 1.87
N VAL A 82 12.13 -20.92 1.67
CA VAL A 82 10.95 -20.29 1.04
C VAL A 82 9.80 -20.31 2.02
N LYS A 83 9.25 -19.14 2.38
CA LYS A 83 8.06 -19.02 3.23
C LYS A 83 6.80 -19.36 2.43
N GLY A 84 5.93 -20.20 2.99
CA GLY A 84 4.74 -20.70 2.30
C GLY A 84 5.08 -21.58 1.09
N LYS A 85 4.11 -21.92 0.27
CA LYS A 85 4.33 -22.67 -0.99
C LYS A 85 4.58 -21.73 -2.17
N ALA A 86 3.93 -20.60 -2.19
CA ALA A 86 4.07 -19.60 -3.25
C ALA A 86 5.28 -18.67 -3.04
N GLY A 87 5.78 -18.56 -1.82
CA GLY A 87 6.89 -17.70 -1.47
C GLY A 87 6.48 -16.26 -1.18
N SER A 88 7.38 -15.52 -0.54
CA SER A 88 7.21 -14.10 -0.27
C SER A 88 7.43 -13.28 -1.54
N PRO A 89 6.51 -12.38 -1.92
CA PRO A 89 6.70 -11.47 -3.04
C PRO A 89 7.87 -10.49 -2.83
N TYR A 90 8.38 -10.41 -1.60
CA TYR A 90 9.50 -9.56 -1.22
C TYR A 90 10.84 -10.32 -1.15
N ALA A 91 10.86 -11.63 -1.33
CA ALA A 91 12.08 -12.41 -1.52
C ALA A 91 12.42 -12.50 -3.01
N ILE A 92 12.84 -11.37 -3.60
CA ILE A 92 13.14 -11.26 -5.03
C ILE A 92 14.25 -12.22 -5.42
N LYS A 93 14.00 -13.03 -6.45
CA LYS A 93 14.96 -13.99 -7.01
C LYS A 93 15.62 -13.52 -8.28
N ASP A 94 14.89 -12.82 -9.12
CA ASP A 94 15.39 -12.21 -10.34
C ASP A 94 14.74 -10.84 -10.56
N TYR A 95 15.55 -9.76 -10.50
CA TYR A 95 15.03 -8.42 -10.76
C TYR A 95 14.69 -8.14 -12.23
N TYR A 96 15.12 -8.97 -13.15
CA TYR A 96 14.90 -8.76 -14.60
C TYR A 96 13.78 -9.62 -15.16
N ASP A 97 13.04 -10.32 -14.28
CA ASP A 97 12.01 -11.24 -14.69
C ASP A 97 10.71 -11.12 -13.88
N ILE A 98 9.70 -11.79 -14.38
CA ILE A 98 8.34 -11.82 -13.87
C ILE A 98 8.10 -13.13 -13.12
N ASP A 99 7.32 -13.05 -12.00
CA ASP A 99 6.83 -14.23 -11.31
C ASP A 99 6.09 -15.17 -12.28
N PRO A 100 6.62 -16.39 -12.51
CA PRO A 100 6.04 -17.34 -13.46
C PRO A 100 4.66 -17.83 -13.05
N ASP A 101 4.28 -17.71 -11.76
CA ASP A 101 2.95 -18.05 -11.28
C ASP A 101 1.85 -17.22 -11.94
N LEU A 102 2.16 -15.99 -12.33
CA LEU A 102 1.20 -15.01 -12.84
C LEU A 102 0.91 -15.13 -14.33
N ALA A 103 1.69 -15.94 -15.05
CA ALA A 103 1.51 -16.14 -16.49
C ALA A 103 0.72 -17.40 -16.80
N ASP A 104 -0.17 -17.33 -17.80
CA ASP A 104 -0.82 -18.52 -18.37
C ASP A 104 0.22 -19.44 -19.01
N LYS A 105 1.26 -18.85 -19.60
CA LYS A 105 2.41 -19.55 -20.16
C LYS A 105 3.70 -19.02 -19.54
N PRO A 106 4.29 -19.70 -18.56
CA PRO A 106 5.50 -19.24 -17.88
C PRO A 106 6.65 -18.84 -18.79
N LYS A 107 6.80 -19.44 -19.98
CA LYS A 107 7.82 -19.06 -20.98
C LYS A 107 7.54 -17.71 -21.66
N GLU A 108 6.29 -17.24 -21.63
CA GLU A 108 5.88 -15.98 -22.26
C GLU A 108 5.60 -14.88 -21.20
N ARG A 109 5.95 -15.11 -19.92
CA ARG A 109 5.59 -14.27 -18.76
C ARG A 109 5.85 -12.78 -18.93
N MET A 110 7.01 -12.41 -19.48
CA MET A 110 7.33 -11.00 -19.73
C MET A 110 6.39 -10.38 -20.78
N LYS A 111 6.07 -11.10 -21.83
CA LYS A 111 5.13 -10.65 -22.87
C LYS A 111 3.70 -10.50 -22.31
N GLU A 112 3.29 -11.44 -21.46
CA GLU A 112 1.98 -11.36 -20.79
C GLU A 112 1.91 -10.17 -19.85
N PHE A 113 2.98 -9.86 -19.13
CA PHE A 113 3.11 -8.65 -18.31
C PHE A 113 3.03 -7.38 -19.16
N GLU A 114 3.80 -7.26 -20.25
CA GLU A 114 3.74 -6.10 -21.14
C GLU A 114 2.34 -5.90 -21.73
N ASN A 115 1.63 -6.98 -22.03
CA ASN A 115 0.23 -6.94 -22.45
C ASN A 115 -0.70 -6.45 -21.33
N LEU A 116 -0.41 -6.79 -20.06
CA LEU A 116 -1.17 -6.26 -18.92
C LEU A 116 -0.94 -4.75 -18.74
N VAL A 117 0.29 -4.27 -18.86
CA VAL A 117 0.61 -2.84 -18.82
C VAL A 117 -0.20 -2.10 -19.89
N ALA A 118 -0.13 -2.54 -21.14
CA ALA A 118 -0.87 -1.95 -22.26
C ALA A 118 -2.39 -1.97 -22.03
N ARG A 119 -2.92 -3.06 -21.47
CA ARG A 119 -4.35 -3.22 -21.18
C ARG A 119 -4.81 -2.31 -20.04
N THR A 120 -3.97 -2.12 -19.03
CA THR A 120 -4.22 -1.19 -17.90
C THR A 120 -4.29 0.25 -18.41
N HIS A 121 -3.34 0.66 -19.24
CA HIS A 121 -3.34 1.98 -19.89
C HIS A 121 -4.56 2.17 -20.80
N LYS A 122 -4.94 1.15 -21.58
CA LYS A 122 -6.14 1.19 -22.41
C LYS A 122 -7.42 1.39 -21.60
N ALA A 123 -7.47 0.88 -20.36
CA ALA A 123 -8.58 1.14 -19.44
C ALA A 123 -8.54 2.56 -18.85
N GLY A 124 -7.47 3.32 -19.08
CA GLY A 124 -7.24 4.66 -18.54
C GLY A 124 -6.82 4.64 -17.07
N LEU A 125 -6.09 3.62 -16.66
CA LEU A 125 -5.48 3.45 -15.35
C LEU A 125 -3.96 3.49 -15.48
N LYS A 126 -3.27 3.89 -14.40
CA LYS A 126 -1.83 3.90 -14.26
C LYS A 126 -1.34 2.63 -13.56
N PHE A 127 -0.11 2.22 -13.85
CA PHE A 127 0.48 0.94 -13.44
C PHE A 127 1.62 1.14 -12.45
N ILE A 128 1.50 0.60 -11.23
CA ILE A 128 2.53 0.65 -10.18
C ILE A 128 2.97 -0.78 -9.85
N ILE A 129 4.26 -0.98 -9.63
CA ILE A 129 4.84 -2.24 -9.13
C ILE A 129 5.65 -2.01 -7.87
N ASP A 130 5.93 -3.09 -7.13
CA ASP A 130 6.92 -3.05 -6.05
C ASP A 130 8.34 -2.97 -6.61
N PHE A 131 9.18 -2.21 -5.91
CA PHE A 131 10.63 -2.30 -5.97
C PHE A 131 11.16 -2.62 -4.58
N VAL A 132 11.87 -3.73 -4.42
CA VAL A 132 12.37 -4.23 -3.15
C VAL A 132 13.86 -3.96 -3.06
N PRO A 133 14.30 -2.81 -2.51
CA PRO A 133 15.70 -2.40 -2.59
C PRO A 133 16.58 -2.93 -1.45
N ASN A 134 15.99 -3.28 -0.29
CA ASN A 134 16.75 -3.57 0.92
C ASN A 134 17.33 -5.00 0.95
N HIS A 135 16.66 -5.95 0.31
CA HIS A 135 17.00 -7.37 0.39
C HIS A 135 16.54 -8.14 -0.85
N VAL A 136 17.03 -9.36 -0.99
CA VAL A 136 16.65 -10.32 -2.04
C VAL A 136 16.47 -11.71 -1.43
N ALA A 137 15.97 -12.67 -2.21
CA ALA A 137 15.92 -14.07 -1.80
C ALA A 137 17.31 -14.61 -1.46
N ARG A 138 17.38 -15.54 -0.53
CA ARG A 138 18.65 -16.14 -0.11
C ARG A 138 19.39 -16.85 -1.24
N GLN A 139 18.66 -17.45 -2.18
CA GLN A 139 19.21 -18.01 -3.42
C GLN A 139 19.02 -17.08 -4.62
N TYR A 140 19.15 -15.76 -4.43
CA TYR A 140 19.11 -14.81 -5.53
C TYR A 140 20.01 -15.26 -6.69
N LYS A 141 19.43 -15.32 -7.87
CA LYS A 141 20.12 -15.60 -9.12
C LYS A 141 19.23 -15.16 -10.26
N SER A 142 19.72 -14.25 -11.09
CA SER A 142 19.01 -13.86 -12.29
C SER A 142 19.26 -14.84 -13.43
N ASP A 143 18.18 -15.44 -13.95
CA ASP A 143 18.21 -16.30 -15.11
C ASP A 143 17.89 -15.51 -16.41
N ASN A 144 17.37 -14.26 -16.31
CA ASN A 144 16.95 -13.41 -17.43
C ASN A 144 17.60 -12.02 -17.52
N LYS A 145 18.67 -11.77 -16.76
CA LYS A 145 19.41 -10.51 -16.86
C LYS A 145 19.99 -10.30 -18.28
N PRO A 146 20.16 -9.05 -18.73
CA PRO A 146 20.90 -8.77 -19.97
C PRO A 146 22.29 -9.41 -19.98
N LEU A 147 22.76 -9.83 -21.14
CA LEU A 147 24.00 -10.63 -21.26
C LEU A 147 25.26 -9.91 -20.77
N ASP A 148 25.30 -8.59 -20.86
CA ASP A 148 26.39 -7.72 -20.41
C ASP A 148 26.29 -7.27 -18.96
N VAL A 149 25.21 -7.66 -18.26
CA VAL A 149 24.98 -7.31 -16.86
C VAL A 149 25.56 -8.38 -15.93
N LYS A 150 26.39 -7.97 -14.98
CA LYS A 150 26.85 -8.81 -13.88
C LYS A 150 25.79 -8.89 -12.80
N ASP A 151 25.53 -10.09 -12.33
CA ASP A 151 24.52 -10.34 -11.30
C ASP A 151 24.93 -9.80 -9.92
N LEU A 152 23.96 -9.65 -9.04
CA LEU A 152 24.23 -9.32 -7.63
C LEU A 152 25.05 -10.43 -6.99
N GLY A 153 26.14 -10.05 -6.31
CA GLY A 153 27.05 -10.99 -5.65
C GLY A 153 28.05 -11.71 -6.54
N GLU A 154 28.00 -11.53 -7.87
CA GLU A 154 28.88 -12.21 -8.82
C GLU A 154 30.36 -11.86 -8.60
N ASP A 155 30.66 -10.60 -8.32
CA ASP A 155 32.02 -10.09 -8.09
C ASP A 155 32.37 -9.92 -6.60
N ASP A 156 31.52 -10.40 -5.68
CA ASP A 156 31.68 -10.14 -4.25
C ASP A 156 32.89 -10.85 -3.65
N ASN A 157 33.67 -10.13 -2.86
CA ASN A 157 34.72 -10.71 -2.02
C ASN A 157 34.11 -11.29 -0.73
N LYS A 158 33.90 -12.59 -0.70
CA LYS A 158 33.23 -13.34 0.38
C LYS A 158 34.08 -13.52 1.63
N HIS A 159 35.36 -13.11 1.61
CA HIS A 159 36.27 -13.20 2.77
C HIS A 159 36.19 -12.00 3.73
N HIS A 160 35.41 -10.97 3.35
CA HIS A 160 35.21 -9.78 4.18
C HIS A 160 33.76 -9.65 4.59
N ALA A 161 33.49 -9.34 5.85
CA ALA A 161 32.15 -9.11 6.35
C ALA A 161 31.51 -7.88 5.68
N PHE A 162 32.31 -6.83 5.49
CA PHE A 162 31.96 -5.65 4.70
C PHE A 162 33.04 -5.37 3.65
N ASN A 163 32.60 -5.02 2.48
CA ASN A 163 33.41 -4.39 1.43
C ASN A 163 32.49 -3.46 0.64
N GLN A 164 32.88 -2.21 0.44
CA GLN A 164 32.08 -1.19 -0.24
C GLN A 164 31.53 -1.62 -1.61
N GLN A 165 32.27 -2.45 -2.34
CA GLN A 165 31.89 -2.91 -3.67
C GLN A 165 31.14 -4.26 -3.67
N ASN A 166 31.02 -4.93 -2.52
CA ASN A 166 30.18 -6.11 -2.39
C ASN A 166 28.71 -5.73 -2.45
N ASN A 167 27.90 -6.62 -3.03
CA ASN A 167 26.44 -6.45 -3.03
C ASN A 167 25.78 -6.98 -1.76
N PHE A 168 26.44 -7.87 -1.03
CA PHE A 168 25.94 -8.49 0.21
C PHE A 168 26.91 -8.32 1.38
N TYR A 169 26.38 -8.49 2.60
CA TYR A 169 27.17 -8.63 3.82
C TYR A 169 27.39 -10.11 4.11
N TYR A 170 28.65 -10.52 4.27
CA TYR A 170 29.02 -11.90 4.55
C TYR A 170 29.36 -12.09 6.02
N ILE A 171 29.28 -13.34 6.47
CA ILE A 171 29.77 -13.79 7.79
C ILE A 171 30.88 -14.79 7.46
N PRO A 172 32.16 -14.31 7.29
CA PRO A 172 33.25 -15.13 6.80
C PRO A 172 33.46 -16.36 7.64
N ASP A 173 33.81 -17.48 7.01
CA ASP A 173 34.15 -18.77 7.64
C ASP A 173 33.02 -19.36 8.49
N GLN A 174 31.78 -18.88 8.41
CA GLN A 174 30.65 -19.42 9.13
C GLN A 174 29.59 -19.99 8.19
N LEU A 175 29.09 -21.18 8.55
CA LEU A 175 27.97 -21.83 7.89
C LEU A 175 26.66 -21.17 8.34
N PHE A 176 25.72 -20.98 7.41
CA PHE A 176 24.34 -20.61 7.76
C PHE A 176 23.68 -21.75 8.53
N TYR A 177 23.37 -21.50 9.78
CA TYR A 177 22.77 -22.47 10.70
C TYR A 177 21.74 -21.78 11.61
N PRO A 178 20.49 -21.61 11.15
CA PRO A 178 19.47 -20.92 11.94
C PRO A 178 19.20 -21.65 13.27
N ASN A 179 18.75 -20.90 14.28
CA ASN A 179 18.49 -21.44 15.61
C ASN A 179 17.12 -22.13 15.76
N PHE A 180 16.55 -22.58 14.64
CA PHE A 180 15.30 -23.33 14.55
C PHE A 180 15.42 -24.39 13.44
N ASP A 181 14.58 -25.40 13.51
CA ASP A 181 14.54 -26.42 12.46
C ASP A 181 13.97 -25.83 11.16
N LEU A 182 14.78 -25.86 10.10
CA LEU A 182 14.32 -25.64 8.74
C LEU A 182 13.36 -26.77 8.34
N LYS A 183 12.55 -26.52 7.31
CA LYS A 183 11.54 -27.51 6.85
C LYS A 183 12.17 -28.88 6.64
N GLN A 184 11.61 -29.89 7.33
CA GLN A 184 12.09 -31.29 7.29
C GLN A 184 11.70 -32.01 6.00
N ASP A 185 10.70 -31.50 5.25
CA ASP A 185 10.25 -32.04 3.97
C ASP A 185 11.12 -31.63 2.77
N ALA A 186 12.19 -30.88 3.01
CA ALA A 186 13.14 -30.55 1.96
C ALA A 186 13.94 -31.80 1.51
N PRO A 187 14.23 -31.95 0.22
CA PRO A 187 14.90 -33.14 -0.33
C PRO A 187 16.35 -33.31 0.13
N SER A 188 16.94 -32.25 0.64
CA SER A 188 18.32 -32.20 1.17
C SER A 188 18.45 -31.09 2.20
N PRO A 189 19.47 -31.10 3.07
CA PRO A 189 19.79 -29.94 3.92
C PRO A 189 20.18 -28.73 3.06
N TYR A 190 19.70 -27.55 3.45
CA TYR A 190 20.17 -26.30 2.85
C TYR A 190 21.61 -26.01 3.28
N TYR A 191 22.44 -25.61 2.33
CA TYR A 191 23.85 -25.29 2.58
C TYR A 191 24.20 -23.92 2.04
N GLU A 192 24.75 -23.05 2.89
CA GLU A 192 25.27 -21.73 2.52
C GLU A 192 26.52 -21.43 3.36
N MET A 193 27.67 -21.27 2.68
CA MET A 193 28.93 -20.88 3.30
C MET A 193 29.73 -19.96 2.35
N PRO A 194 30.19 -18.79 2.78
CA PRO A 194 29.85 -18.17 4.06
C PRO A 194 28.37 -17.77 4.15
N ALA A 195 27.83 -17.73 5.36
CA ALA A 195 26.51 -17.20 5.63
C ALA A 195 26.43 -15.70 5.27
N ARG A 196 25.23 -15.20 5.02
CA ARG A 196 24.95 -13.79 4.71
C ARG A 196 23.95 -13.21 5.69
N ALA A 197 24.06 -11.91 5.95
CA ALA A 197 23.13 -11.19 6.81
C ALA A 197 21.70 -11.25 6.25
N THR A 198 20.69 -11.31 7.13
CA THR A 198 19.28 -11.30 6.74
C THR A 198 18.78 -9.90 6.38
N GLY A 199 17.68 -9.81 5.64
CA GLY A 199 17.09 -8.53 5.21
C GLY A 199 16.69 -7.60 6.35
N ASN A 200 16.41 -8.12 7.55
CA ASN A 200 16.07 -7.35 8.74
C ASN A 200 17.28 -7.00 9.64
N ASP A 201 18.47 -6.89 9.05
CA ASP A 201 19.69 -6.45 9.73
C ASP A 201 20.20 -7.42 10.82
N ASN A 202 19.95 -8.73 10.67
CA ASN A 202 20.61 -9.73 11.50
C ASN A 202 21.91 -10.19 10.83
N PHE A 203 23.07 -9.82 11.42
CA PHE A 203 24.42 -10.12 10.94
C PHE A 203 25.00 -11.38 11.58
N SER A 204 24.17 -12.32 12.05
CA SER A 204 24.55 -13.62 12.59
C SER A 204 24.39 -14.73 11.55
N SER A 205 25.27 -15.74 11.60
CA SER A 205 25.10 -16.98 10.82
C SER A 205 23.94 -17.86 11.33
N SER A 206 23.38 -17.52 12.52
CA SER A 206 22.34 -18.28 13.20
C SER A 206 21.10 -17.40 13.49
N PRO A 207 20.38 -16.92 12.46
CA PRO A 207 19.16 -16.16 12.65
C PRO A 207 18.07 -17.00 13.30
N ASN A 208 17.08 -16.34 13.92
CA ASN A 208 15.89 -17.00 14.46
C ASN A 208 14.74 -17.01 13.42
N ARG A 209 13.64 -17.70 13.75
CA ARG A 209 12.48 -17.84 12.86
C ARG A 209 11.81 -16.51 12.53
N ASN A 210 11.88 -15.51 13.41
CA ASN A 210 11.28 -14.20 13.21
C ASN A 210 12.19 -13.24 12.43
N ASP A 211 13.46 -13.59 12.26
CA ASP A 211 14.31 -12.91 11.30
C ASP A 211 13.85 -13.27 9.88
N TRP A 212 14.11 -12.40 8.94
CA TRP A 212 13.76 -12.65 7.54
C TRP A 212 14.76 -13.64 6.93
N TYR A 213 14.79 -14.87 7.50
CA TYR A 213 15.81 -15.89 7.23
C TYR A 213 15.84 -16.34 5.76
N GLU A 214 14.75 -16.16 5.04
CA GLU A 214 14.63 -16.47 3.61
C GLU A 214 15.24 -15.39 2.72
N THR A 215 15.68 -14.27 3.29
CA THR A 215 16.26 -13.13 2.57
C THR A 215 17.69 -12.84 2.96
N ILE A 216 18.39 -12.10 2.11
CA ILE A 216 19.73 -11.55 2.36
C ILE A 216 19.73 -10.05 2.12
N LYS A 217 20.46 -9.32 3.00
CA LYS A 217 20.56 -7.87 2.94
C LYS A 217 21.47 -7.40 1.82
N LEU A 218 21.04 -6.39 1.10
CA LEU A 218 21.84 -5.67 0.10
C LEU A 218 22.73 -4.61 0.77
N ASN A 219 23.96 -4.52 0.27
CA ASN A 219 24.97 -3.60 0.76
C ASN A 219 25.03 -2.34 -0.11
N TYR A 220 24.61 -1.23 0.46
CA TYR A 220 24.67 0.09 -0.18
C TYR A 220 25.91 0.92 0.22
N GLY A 221 26.93 0.30 0.77
CA GLY A 221 28.15 0.98 1.17
C GLY A 221 28.13 1.53 2.60
N VAL A 222 27.25 1.00 3.46
CA VAL A 222 27.24 1.31 4.90
C VAL A 222 27.89 0.16 5.66
N ASP A 223 28.92 0.42 6.46
CA ASP A 223 29.61 -0.63 7.23
C ASP A 223 28.84 -1.00 8.51
N TYR A 224 27.78 -1.79 8.37
CA TYR A 224 27.04 -2.32 9.53
C TYR A 224 27.83 -3.33 10.38
N CYS A 225 28.91 -3.88 9.84
CA CYS A 225 29.76 -4.85 10.55
C CYS A 225 30.83 -4.18 11.41
N GLY A 226 31.09 -2.89 11.20
CA GLY A 226 32.09 -2.09 11.90
C GLY A 226 31.48 -0.87 12.60
N ASP A 227 31.93 0.30 12.20
CA ASP A 227 31.60 1.59 12.84
C ASP A 227 30.37 2.31 12.27
N ARG A 228 29.65 1.67 11.35
CA ARG A 228 28.49 2.21 10.60
C ARG A 228 28.81 3.42 9.75
N GLN A 229 30.07 3.58 9.34
CA GLN A 229 30.41 4.67 8.40
C GLN A 229 29.86 4.38 7.01
N CYS A 230 29.57 5.48 6.31
CA CYS A 230 29.10 5.46 4.94
C CYS A 230 30.27 5.58 3.97
N HIS A 231 30.35 4.65 3.04
CA HIS A 231 31.39 4.58 2.00
C HIS A 231 30.73 4.68 0.63
N PHE A 232 30.41 5.91 0.19
CA PHE A 232 29.67 6.15 -1.06
C PHE A 232 30.58 6.61 -2.22
N GLN A 233 31.91 6.74 -1.96
CA GLN A 233 32.91 7.09 -2.97
C GLN A 233 34.08 6.08 -2.95
N PRO A 234 34.38 5.41 -4.09
CA PRO A 234 33.64 5.42 -5.36
C PRO A 234 32.22 4.85 -5.19
N THR A 235 31.31 5.19 -6.11
CA THR A 235 29.91 4.72 -6.05
C THR A 235 29.83 3.21 -5.84
N PRO A 236 29.08 2.70 -4.84
CA PRO A 236 28.93 1.28 -4.61
C PRO A 236 28.34 0.52 -5.81
N SER A 237 28.82 -0.69 -6.06
CA SER A 237 28.32 -1.54 -7.14
C SER A 237 26.79 -1.75 -7.08
N THR A 238 26.23 -1.88 -5.88
CA THR A 238 24.79 -2.04 -5.67
C THR A 238 23.99 -0.85 -6.20
N TRP A 239 24.49 0.39 -6.02
CA TRP A 239 23.81 1.58 -6.54
C TRP A 239 23.66 1.54 -8.07
N LEU A 240 24.73 1.18 -8.75
CA LEU A 240 24.74 1.11 -10.22
C LEU A 240 23.77 0.03 -10.71
N LYS A 241 23.80 -1.15 -10.09
CA LYS A 241 22.91 -2.26 -10.45
C LYS A 241 21.44 -1.91 -10.20
N MET A 242 21.12 -1.32 -9.04
CA MET A 242 19.75 -0.91 -8.70
C MET A 242 19.22 0.21 -9.59
N ARG A 243 20.09 1.17 -10.00
CA ARG A 243 19.74 2.17 -11.02
C ARG A 243 19.33 1.49 -12.33
N ASP A 244 20.11 0.53 -12.78
CA ASP A 244 19.88 -0.14 -14.06
C ASP A 244 18.59 -1.00 -14.01
N ILE A 245 18.29 -1.63 -12.89
CA ILE A 245 17.03 -2.33 -12.62
C ILE A 245 15.83 -1.36 -12.68
N LEU A 246 15.92 -0.20 -12.00
CA LEU A 246 14.86 0.81 -12.03
C LEU A 246 14.62 1.34 -13.46
N LEU A 247 15.69 1.61 -14.21
CA LEU A 247 15.60 2.03 -15.62
C LEU A 247 15.02 0.92 -16.51
N TYR A 248 15.37 -0.34 -16.26
CA TYR A 248 14.81 -1.49 -16.99
C TYR A 248 13.28 -1.55 -16.83
N TRP A 249 12.77 -1.53 -15.59
CA TRP A 249 11.33 -1.56 -15.35
C TRP A 249 10.61 -0.30 -15.85
N SER A 250 11.23 0.86 -15.71
CA SER A 250 10.69 2.11 -16.28
C SER A 250 10.53 2.00 -17.80
N SER A 251 11.45 1.30 -18.49
CA SER A 251 11.37 1.08 -19.94
C SER A 251 10.21 0.17 -20.36
N LYS A 252 9.64 -0.60 -19.43
CA LYS A 252 8.47 -1.46 -19.68
C LYS A 252 7.14 -0.69 -19.65
N GLY A 253 7.18 0.62 -19.41
CA GLY A 253 6.02 1.49 -19.45
C GLY A 253 5.19 1.52 -18.17
N ILE A 254 5.76 1.12 -17.04
CA ILE A 254 5.11 1.33 -15.74
C ILE A 254 5.08 2.80 -15.37
N ASP A 255 4.14 3.21 -14.51
CA ASP A 255 3.94 4.61 -14.11
C ASP A 255 4.46 4.91 -12.70
N GLY A 256 4.84 3.90 -11.95
CA GLY A 256 5.37 4.13 -10.60
C GLY A 256 5.94 2.90 -9.91
N PHE A 257 6.71 3.18 -8.87
CA PHE A 257 7.27 2.20 -7.95
C PHE A 257 6.75 2.43 -6.53
N ARG A 258 6.32 1.37 -5.87
CA ARG A 258 6.25 1.31 -4.41
C ARG A 258 7.56 0.70 -3.91
N CYS A 259 8.33 1.46 -3.16
CA CYS A 259 9.65 1.06 -2.68
C CYS A 259 9.53 0.46 -1.29
N ASP A 260 9.72 -0.86 -1.22
CA ASP A 260 9.66 -1.66 -0.01
C ASP A 260 10.76 -1.28 0.96
N MET A 261 10.42 -1.14 2.26
CA MET A 261 11.37 -0.84 3.34
C MET A 261 12.40 0.24 2.97
N ALA A 262 11.95 1.30 2.29
CA ALA A 262 12.83 2.33 1.74
C ALA A 262 13.71 3.01 2.80
N GLU A 263 13.25 3.10 4.06
CA GLU A 263 14.03 3.68 5.15
C GLU A 263 15.23 2.82 5.61
N MET A 264 15.28 1.54 5.21
CA MET A 264 16.44 0.67 5.47
C MET A 264 17.56 0.83 4.42
N VAL A 265 17.34 1.66 3.42
CA VAL A 265 18.29 2.01 2.35
C VAL A 265 18.71 3.47 2.52
N PRO A 266 20.02 3.80 2.40
CA PRO A 266 20.50 5.15 2.61
C PRO A 266 19.77 6.18 1.76
N VAL A 267 19.37 7.29 2.38
CA VAL A 267 18.65 8.38 1.69
C VAL A 267 19.47 8.97 0.54
N GLU A 268 20.79 8.93 0.64
CA GLU A 268 21.72 9.37 -0.40
C GLU A 268 21.60 8.57 -1.69
N PHE A 269 21.34 7.28 -1.59
CA PHE A 269 21.05 6.44 -2.78
C PHE A 269 19.78 6.94 -3.48
N TRP A 270 18.73 7.19 -2.73
CA TRP A 270 17.46 7.66 -3.29
C TRP A 270 17.60 9.03 -3.93
N GLY A 271 18.25 9.96 -3.24
CA GLY A 271 18.54 11.30 -3.76
C GLY A 271 19.40 11.32 -5.01
N TRP A 272 20.22 10.27 -5.21
CA TRP A 272 21.01 10.07 -6.41
C TRP A 272 20.21 9.39 -7.54
N VAL A 273 19.48 8.31 -7.24
CA VAL A 273 18.88 7.47 -8.29
C VAL A 273 17.56 8.02 -8.85
N ILE A 274 16.69 8.58 -7.99
CA ILE A 274 15.37 9.08 -8.43
C ILE A 274 15.48 10.17 -9.50
N PRO A 275 16.35 11.19 -9.34
CA PRO A 275 16.56 12.18 -10.40
C PRO A 275 17.03 11.57 -11.72
N ILE A 276 17.92 10.56 -11.69
CA ILE A 276 18.41 9.87 -12.90
C ILE A 276 17.27 9.16 -13.62
N VAL A 277 16.40 8.48 -12.88
CA VAL A 277 15.24 7.80 -13.49
C VAL A 277 14.26 8.83 -14.05
N LYS A 278 13.96 9.90 -13.31
CA LYS A 278 13.01 10.95 -13.72
C LYS A 278 13.53 11.82 -14.88
N GLU A 279 14.83 11.95 -15.06
CA GLU A 279 15.39 12.61 -16.26
C GLU A 279 14.94 11.90 -17.55
N LYS A 280 14.83 10.56 -17.51
CA LYS A 280 14.43 9.76 -18.66
C LYS A 280 12.92 9.46 -18.67
N TYR A 281 12.30 9.35 -17.52
CA TYR A 281 10.88 9.02 -17.31
C TYR A 281 10.24 10.01 -16.33
N PRO A 282 9.95 11.26 -16.73
CA PRO A 282 9.58 12.36 -15.83
C PRO A 282 8.28 12.16 -15.07
N ASP A 283 7.35 11.37 -15.63
CA ASP A 283 6.02 11.16 -15.05
C ASP A 283 5.97 9.98 -14.06
N ILE A 284 7.08 9.24 -13.90
CA ILE A 284 7.11 8.09 -13.00
C ILE A 284 7.09 8.54 -11.54
N ILE A 285 6.23 7.92 -10.72
CA ILE A 285 6.12 8.25 -9.30
C ILE A 285 6.87 7.24 -8.43
N PHE A 286 7.42 7.73 -7.32
CA PHE A 286 8.08 6.91 -6.29
C PHE A 286 7.33 7.06 -4.97
N ILE A 287 6.84 5.94 -4.45
CA ILE A 287 6.13 5.85 -3.17
C ILE A 287 7.01 5.05 -2.21
N ALA A 288 7.39 5.65 -1.08
CA ALA A 288 8.25 4.98 -0.10
C ALA A 288 7.47 4.44 1.10
N GLU A 289 7.85 3.27 1.52
CA GLU A 289 7.54 2.75 2.84
C GLU A 289 8.58 3.29 3.84
N VAL A 290 8.15 4.27 4.64
CA VAL A 290 8.94 4.91 5.71
C VAL A 290 8.05 4.98 6.94
N TYR A 291 8.50 4.41 8.06
CA TYR A 291 7.72 4.34 9.31
C TYR A 291 8.21 5.30 10.38
N ASN A 292 9.45 5.81 10.29
CA ASN A 292 9.96 6.79 11.23
C ASN A 292 9.51 8.22 10.85
N PRO A 293 8.60 8.87 11.62
CA PRO A 293 8.15 10.22 11.30
C PRO A 293 9.25 11.30 11.27
N ASN A 294 10.37 11.05 11.98
CA ASN A 294 11.51 11.96 11.98
C ASN A 294 12.25 11.96 10.63
N GLU A 295 12.11 10.87 9.85
CA GLU A 295 12.74 10.71 8.55
C GLU A 295 11.84 11.16 7.38
N TYR A 296 10.54 11.43 7.58
CA TYR A 296 9.64 11.77 6.48
C TYR A 296 10.18 12.92 5.60
N ARG A 297 10.61 14.02 6.22
CA ARG A 297 11.15 15.18 5.48
C ARG A 297 12.46 14.86 4.79
N ASN A 298 13.30 14.01 5.40
CA ASN A 298 14.54 13.55 4.82
C ASN A 298 14.31 12.77 3.52
N TYR A 299 13.38 11.81 3.54
CA TYR A 299 13.07 11.01 2.35
C TYR A 299 12.34 11.79 1.26
N ILE A 300 11.53 12.81 1.61
CA ILE A 300 10.89 13.68 0.63
C ILE A 300 11.92 14.67 0.03
N TYR A 301 12.63 15.42 0.86
CA TYR A 301 13.47 16.53 0.37
C TYR A 301 14.83 16.07 -0.14
N ASN A 302 15.50 15.17 0.57
CA ASN A 302 16.81 14.64 0.18
C ASN A 302 16.65 13.35 -0.65
N GLY A 303 15.79 12.43 -0.26
CA GLY A 303 15.50 11.18 -0.98
C GLY A 303 14.73 11.37 -2.29
N LYS A 304 14.03 12.50 -2.48
CA LYS A 304 13.27 12.85 -3.71
C LYS A 304 12.04 12.00 -3.98
N PHE A 305 11.50 11.33 -2.98
CA PHE A 305 10.25 10.60 -3.11
C PHE A 305 9.07 11.53 -3.36
N ASP A 306 8.13 11.09 -4.20
CA ASP A 306 6.89 11.81 -4.44
C ASP A 306 5.93 11.65 -3.26
N TYR A 307 5.85 10.42 -2.71
CA TYR A 307 4.91 10.07 -1.64
C TYR A 307 5.53 9.12 -0.63
N LEU A 308 5.08 9.25 0.63
CA LEU A 308 5.40 8.34 1.73
C LEU A 308 4.11 7.79 2.35
N TYR A 309 4.18 6.60 2.93
CA TYR A 309 3.09 6.05 3.73
C TYR A 309 2.77 6.92 4.95
N ASN A 310 1.51 7.30 5.13
CA ASN A 310 1.01 7.94 6.34
C ASN A 310 0.59 6.89 7.37
N LYS A 311 1.54 5.97 7.69
CA LYS A 311 1.29 4.83 8.59
C LYS A 311 1.36 5.27 10.04
N VAL A 312 2.54 5.71 10.48
CA VAL A 312 2.76 6.22 11.85
C VAL A 312 2.29 7.67 11.91
N GLY A 313 1.06 7.85 12.27
CA GLY A 313 0.34 9.13 12.25
C GLY A 313 -1.12 8.86 11.94
N LEU A 314 -1.56 9.12 10.71
CA LEU A 314 -2.99 9.06 10.40
C LEU A 314 -3.57 7.65 10.43
N TYR A 315 -2.88 6.63 9.82
CA TYR A 315 -3.39 5.26 9.84
C TYR A 315 -3.54 4.74 11.28
N ASP A 316 -2.48 4.83 12.10
CA ASP A 316 -2.51 4.33 13.49
C ASP A 316 -3.56 5.06 14.34
N THR A 317 -3.71 6.38 14.13
CA THR A 317 -4.74 7.17 14.82
C THR A 317 -6.14 6.76 14.39
N LEU A 318 -6.42 6.66 13.08
CA LEU A 318 -7.73 6.23 12.60
C LEU A 318 -8.08 4.82 13.06
N ARG A 319 -7.12 3.91 13.04
CA ARG A 319 -7.27 2.56 13.60
C ARG A 319 -7.70 2.64 15.08
N GLY A 320 -6.99 3.43 15.87
CA GLY A 320 -7.30 3.61 17.30
C GLY A 320 -8.69 4.21 17.54
N VAL A 321 -9.12 5.18 16.71
CA VAL A 321 -10.46 5.80 16.81
C VAL A 321 -11.56 4.80 16.43
N MET A 322 -11.39 4.05 15.34
CA MET A 322 -12.34 3.01 14.89
C MET A 322 -12.48 1.89 15.93
N CYS A 323 -11.40 1.51 16.59
CA CYS A 323 -11.39 0.50 17.65
C CYS A 323 -11.82 1.05 19.02
N GLY A 324 -11.93 2.38 19.18
CA GLY A 324 -12.32 3.02 20.43
C GLY A 324 -11.19 3.25 21.44
N TYR A 325 -9.92 3.11 21.04
CA TYR A 325 -8.76 3.31 21.92
C TYR A 325 -8.25 4.75 21.92
N THR A 326 -8.58 5.52 20.87
CA THR A 326 -8.05 6.86 20.63
C THR A 326 -9.20 7.84 20.36
N SER A 327 -9.04 9.09 20.81
CA SER A 327 -9.97 10.18 20.52
C SER A 327 -9.81 10.68 19.08
N ALA A 328 -10.91 11.02 18.40
CA ALA A 328 -10.90 11.65 17.08
C ALA A 328 -10.16 13.02 17.07
N ARG A 329 -10.01 13.68 18.22
CA ARG A 329 -9.20 14.90 18.37
C ARG A 329 -7.74 14.70 17.94
N GLN A 330 -7.21 13.48 18.06
CA GLN A 330 -5.82 13.17 17.67
C GLN A 330 -5.59 13.27 16.16
N ILE A 331 -6.64 13.23 15.34
CA ILE A 331 -6.55 13.43 13.90
C ILE A 331 -5.99 14.83 13.58
N THR A 332 -6.36 15.85 14.37
CA THR A 332 -5.81 17.21 14.26
C THR A 332 -4.30 17.20 14.48
N ALA A 333 -3.80 16.54 15.53
CA ALA A 333 -2.37 16.46 15.78
C ALA A 333 -1.61 15.74 14.64
N CYS A 334 -2.24 14.72 14.02
CA CYS A 334 -1.65 14.00 12.90
C CYS A 334 -1.39 14.92 11.69
N TRP A 335 -2.41 15.65 11.22
CA TRP A 335 -2.20 16.51 10.05
C TRP A 335 -1.28 17.70 10.36
N GLN A 336 -1.33 18.26 11.57
CA GLN A 336 -0.43 19.34 12.00
C GLN A 336 1.03 18.92 11.98
N SER A 337 1.33 17.66 12.35
CA SER A 337 2.71 17.13 12.38
C SER A 337 3.36 17.05 11.00
N VAL A 338 2.55 16.98 9.94
CA VAL A 338 2.97 16.84 8.54
C VAL A 338 2.42 17.94 7.63
N ASP A 339 2.01 19.08 8.18
CA ASP A 339 1.31 20.13 7.42
C ASP A 339 2.11 20.64 6.21
N ASP A 340 3.42 20.80 6.36
CA ASP A 340 4.35 21.22 5.31
C ASP A 340 4.56 20.16 4.20
N ILE A 341 4.32 18.88 4.50
CA ILE A 341 4.50 17.74 3.60
C ILE A 341 3.21 16.94 3.36
N LYS A 342 2.07 17.42 3.86
CA LYS A 342 0.80 16.68 3.81
C LYS A 342 0.39 16.21 2.41
N THR A 343 0.76 16.93 1.37
CA THR A 343 0.47 16.56 -0.02
C THR A 343 1.29 15.37 -0.51
N HIS A 344 2.38 15.04 0.19
CA HIS A 344 3.26 13.91 -0.06
C HIS A 344 2.90 12.65 0.74
N MET A 345 1.89 12.70 1.61
CA MET A 345 1.54 11.60 2.50
C MET A 345 0.45 10.72 1.90
N LEU A 346 0.75 9.46 1.57
CA LEU A 346 -0.24 8.48 1.08
C LEU A 346 -1.09 7.96 2.23
N ASN A 347 -2.39 8.26 2.21
CA ASN A 347 -3.34 7.77 3.20
C ASN A 347 -3.90 6.39 2.82
N PHE A 348 -4.12 5.53 3.79
CA PHE A 348 -4.75 4.22 3.62
C PHE A 348 -5.35 3.71 4.93
N LEU A 349 -6.20 2.70 4.85
CA LEU A 349 -6.78 2.00 6.02
C LEU A 349 -6.46 0.51 6.02
N GLU A 350 -6.12 -0.07 4.90
CA GLU A 350 -5.65 -1.44 4.72
C GLU A 350 -4.52 -1.48 3.69
N ASN A 351 -3.61 -2.43 3.84
CA ASN A 351 -2.66 -2.89 2.85
C ASN A 351 -2.35 -4.38 3.09
N HIS A 352 -1.36 -4.93 2.41
CA HIS A 352 -0.99 -6.34 2.51
C HIS A 352 -0.30 -6.72 3.84
N ASP A 353 0.22 -5.74 4.60
CA ASP A 353 0.91 -5.95 5.89
C ASP A 353 -0.01 -5.73 7.10
N GLU A 354 -1.12 -5.00 6.92
CA GLU A 354 -2.01 -4.63 8.01
C GLU A 354 -3.24 -5.52 8.08
N GLN A 355 -3.82 -5.63 9.28
CA GLN A 355 -5.06 -6.37 9.46
C GLN A 355 -6.21 -5.72 8.69
N ARG A 356 -7.11 -6.56 8.18
CA ARG A 356 -8.35 -6.12 7.56
C ARG A 356 -9.25 -5.42 8.59
N ILE A 357 -9.92 -4.34 8.19
CA ILE A 357 -10.84 -3.60 9.07
C ILE A 357 -11.91 -4.54 9.64
N ALA A 358 -12.43 -5.44 8.83
CA ALA A 358 -13.49 -6.38 9.21
C ALA A 358 -13.00 -7.59 10.03
N SER A 359 -11.69 -7.73 10.27
CA SER A 359 -11.13 -8.81 11.08
C SER A 359 -11.45 -8.65 12.57
N ASP A 360 -11.41 -9.76 13.30
CA ASP A 360 -11.55 -9.75 14.76
C ASP A 360 -10.38 -9.06 15.48
N PHE A 361 -9.28 -8.83 14.75
CA PHE A 361 -8.06 -8.19 15.22
C PHE A 361 -8.00 -6.67 14.96
N PHE A 362 -9.02 -6.11 14.29
CA PHE A 362 -9.13 -4.68 14.04
C PHE A 362 -10.51 -4.19 14.52
N ALA A 363 -11.41 -3.80 13.62
CA ALA A 363 -12.69 -3.19 13.99
C ALA A 363 -13.88 -4.16 13.97
N LYS A 364 -13.71 -5.40 13.55
CA LYS A 364 -14.70 -6.51 13.46
C LYS A 364 -15.80 -6.32 12.42
N TYR A 365 -16.16 -5.09 12.13
CA TYR A 365 -17.26 -4.74 11.23
C TYR A 365 -16.75 -3.78 10.16
N PRO A 366 -16.94 -4.10 8.87
CA PRO A 366 -16.42 -3.27 7.78
C PRO A 366 -17.04 -1.86 7.73
N GLU A 367 -18.27 -1.70 8.23
CA GLU A 367 -18.96 -0.42 8.30
C GLU A 367 -18.21 0.61 9.15
N LYS A 368 -17.46 0.18 10.17
CA LYS A 368 -16.64 1.06 11.01
C LYS A 368 -15.52 1.76 10.23
N GLY A 369 -15.15 1.22 9.08
CA GLY A 369 -14.18 1.85 8.19
C GLY A 369 -14.70 3.08 7.44
N LYS A 370 -16.03 3.27 7.33
CA LYS A 370 -16.62 4.35 6.52
C LYS A 370 -16.20 5.75 6.98
N ALA A 371 -16.23 6.02 8.30
CA ALA A 371 -15.81 7.30 8.85
C ALA A 371 -14.30 7.56 8.64
N GLY A 372 -13.46 6.55 8.84
CA GLY A 372 -12.03 6.60 8.56
C GLY A 372 -11.73 6.85 7.08
N LEU A 373 -12.52 6.24 6.19
CA LEU A 373 -12.41 6.45 4.75
C LEU A 373 -12.71 7.90 4.34
N ILE A 374 -13.78 8.51 4.93
CA ILE A 374 -14.09 9.93 4.71
C ILE A 374 -12.89 10.81 5.06
N VAL A 375 -12.29 10.60 6.23
CA VAL A 375 -11.12 11.37 6.67
C VAL A 375 -9.95 11.15 5.71
N SER A 376 -9.59 9.89 5.43
CA SER A 376 -8.46 9.55 4.55
C SER A 376 -8.62 10.11 3.14
N ALA A 377 -9.84 10.09 2.60
CA ALA A 377 -10.13 10.50 1.22
C ALA A 377 -10.27 12.00 1.06
N CYS A 378 -10.86 12.70 2.06
CA CYS A 378 -11.32 14.08 1.89
C CYS A 378 -10.45 15.14 2.57
N MET A 379 -9.55 14.75 3.51
CA MET A 379 -8.83 15.72 4.34
C MET A 379 -7.85 16.58 3.54
N SER A 380 -7.15 16.01 2.56
CA SER A 380 -6.13 16.70 1.78
C SER A 380 -6.20 16.32 0.30
N THR A 381 -5.40 17.00 -0.52
CA THR A 381 -5.22 16.69 -1.95
C THR A 381 -4.29 15.50 -2.20
N ASN A 382 -3.67 14.98 -1.16
CA ASN A 382 -2.72 13.88 -1.16
C ASN A 382 -3.31 12.57 -1.72
N PRO A 383 -2.47 11.62 -2.16
CA PRO A 383 -2.95 10.32 -2.63
C PRO A 383 -3.58 9.50 -1.51
N MET A 384 -4.47 8.61 -1.91
CA MET A 384 -5.01 7.58 -1.03
C MET A 384 -4.99 6.21 -1.69
N MET A 385 -5.03 5.17 -0.88
CA MET A 385 -5.01 3.78 -1.32
C MET A 385 -6.09 2.97 -0.63
N ILE A 386 -6.69 2.04 -1.37
CA ILE A 386 -7.51 0.95 -0.83
C ILE A 386 -6.90 -0.39 -1.23
N TYR A 387 -7.03 -1.38 -0.38
CA TYR A 387 -6.56 -2.74 -0.62
C TYR A 387 -7.69 -3.62 -1.13
N PHE A 388 -7.45 -4.45 -2.14
CA PHE A 388 -8.48 -5.27 -2.81
C PHE A 388 -9.29 -6.10 -1.80
N GLY A 389 -10.61 -6.02 -1.91
CA GLY A 389 -11.54 -6.62 -0.95
C GLY A 389 -11.93 -5.72 0.22
N GLN A 390 -11.21 -4.63 0.49
CA GLN A 390 -11.59 -3.66 1.51
C GLN A 390 -12.98 -3.08 1.25
N GLU A 391 -13.28 -2.79 -0.01
CA GLU A 391 -14.57 -2.30 -0.50
C GLU A 391 -15.70 -3.34 -0.41
N LEU A 392 -15.37 -4.58 -0.14
CA LEU A 392 -16.30 -5.70 0.03
C LEU A 392 -16.38 -6.18 1.49
N GLY A 393 -15.57 -5.60 2.37
CA GLY A 393 -15.51 -6.00 3.77
C GLY A 393 -14.77 -7.33 3.99
N GLU A 394 -13.73 -7.61 3.20
CA GLU A 394 -12.87 -8.79 3.39
C GLU A 394 -12.33 -8.84 4.82
N ARG A 395 -12.38 -10.03 5.41
CA ARG A 395 -12.04 -10.21 6.83
C ARG A 395 -10.60 -10.67 7.07
N GLY A 396 -9.98 -11.40 6.14
CA GLY A 396 -8.67 -12.00 6.33
C GLY A 396 -8.64 -12.93 7.56
N MET A 397 -9.70 -13.69 7.78
CA MET A 397 -9.86 -14.57 8.95
C MET A 397 -9.63 -16.04 8.57
N ASP A 398 -8.73 -16.27 7.61
CA ASP A 398 -8.26 -17.59 7.22
C ASP A 398 -7.04 -18.00 8.06
N GLU A 399 -6.79 -19.32 8.17
CA GLU A 399 -5.62 -19.87 8.87
C GLU A 399 -4.30 -19.49 8.18
N GLU A 400 -4.34 -19.25 6.88
CA GLU A 400 -3.25 -18.70 6.07
C GLU A 400 -3.21 -17.16 6.14
N GLY A 401 -3.08 -16.61 7.32
CA GLY A 401 -2.78 -15.21 7.50
C GLY A 401 -1.30 -14.91 7.23
N PHE A 402 -0.82 -13.78 7.68
CA PHE A 402 0.59 -13.43 7.57
C PHE A 402 1.47 -14.27 8.53
N SER A 403 0.94 -14.60 9.70
CA SER A 403 1.59 -15.43 10.73
C SER A 403 0.60 -16.39 11.39
N GLY A 404 -0.24 -17.07 10.61
CA GLY A 404 -1.40 -17.81 11.07
C GLY A 404 -2.65 -16.94 11.09
N LEU A 405 -3.68 -17.33 11.83
CA LEU A 405 -4.92 -16.57 11.96
C LEU A 405 -4.70 -15.24 12.70
N ASP A 406 -4.44 -14.20 11.97
CA ASP A 406 -4.05 -12.89 12.50
C ASP A 406 -4.81 -11.69 11.91
N GLY A 407 -5.83 -11.94 11.10
CA GLY A 407 -6.66 -10.90 10.47
C GLY A 407 -6.06 -10.25 9.24
N ARG A 408 -5.01 -10.85 8.69
CA ARG A 408 -4.36 -10.45 7.43
C ARG A 408 -4.59 -11.47 6.34
N THR A 409 -4.66 -11.03 5.10
CA THR A 409 -4.66 -11.94 3.95
C THR A 409 -3.24 -12.44 3.71
N THR A 410 -3.06 -13.75 3.51
CA THR A 410 -1.73 -14.33 3.25
C THR A 410 -1.04 -13.70 2.04
N ILE A 411 0.28 -13.53 2.16
CA ILE A 411 1.16 -13.13 1.05
C ILE A 411 2.14 -14.25 0.66
N PHE A 412 2.08 -15.41 1.32
CA PHE A 412 3.05 -16.51 1.17
C PHE A 412 2.47 -17.76 0.51
N ASP A 413 1.14 -17.80 0.36
CA ASP A 413 0.45 -19.03 -0.02
C ASP A 413 -0.35 -18.85 -1.32
N TYR A 414 -0.65 -19.97 -1.95
CA TYR A 414 -1.71 -20.06 -2.96
C TYR A 414 -3.04 -20.10 -2.24
N TRP A 415 -3.84 -19.06 -2.39
CA TRP A 415 -5.08 -18.91 -1.66
C TRP A 415 -6.16 -18.21 -2.50
N THR A 416 -7.39 -18.25 -2.03
CA THR A 416 -8.52 -17.55 -2.64
C THR A 416 -9.12 -16.56 -1.66
N VAL A 417 -9.26 -15.32 -2.07
CA VAL A 417 -10.03 -14.30 -1.34
C VAL A 417 -11.48 -14.40 -1.79
N ASP A 418 -12.36 -14.95 -0.92
CA ASP A 418 -13.72 -15.32 -1.29
C ASP A 418 -14.58 -14.12 -1.73
N THR A 419 -14.46 -12.99 -1.07
CA THR A 419 -15.17 -11.75 -1.46
C THR A 419 -14.80 -11.31 -2.87
N ILE A 420 -13.52 -11.35 -3.24
CA ILE A 420 -13.02 -11.04 -4.58
C ILE A 420 -13.50 -12.06 -5.60
N ARG A 421 -13.41 -13.37 -5.29
CA ARG A 421 -13.90 -14.45 -6.15
C ARG A 421 -15.38 -14.25 -6.47
N ARG A 422 -16.21 -13.90 -5.48
CA ARG A 422 -17.64 -13.65 -5.64
C ARG A 422 -17.90 -12.36 -6.43
N TRP A 423 -17.15 -11.30 -6.18
CA TRP A 423 -17.25 -10.08 -6.97
C TRP A 423 -16.89 -10.29 -8.43
N ARG A 424 -15.77 -10.99 -8.68
CA ARG A 424 -15.34 -11.32 -10.05
C ARG A 424 -16.35 -12.21 -10.78
N ASN A 425 -16.98 -13.15 -10.08
CA ASN A 425 -17.92 -14.11 -10.63
C ASN A 425 -17.47 -14.67 -11.99
N LYS A 426 -16.26 -15.27 -12.04
CA LYS A 426 -15.65 -15.78 -13.29
C LYS A 426 -15.57 -14.74 -14.41
N GLY A 427 -15.26 -13.51 -14.09
CA GLY A 427 -15.13 -12.39 -15.02
C GLY A 427 -16.43 -11.69 -15.40
N LYS A 428 -17.59 -12.05 -14.82
CA LYS A 428 -18.88 -11.41 -15.09
C LYS A 428 -19.02 -10.05 -14.40
N PHE A 429 -18.53 -9.91 -13.17
CA PHE A 429 -18.64 -8.68 -12.36
C PHE A 429 -20.08 -8.13 -12.29
N ASP A 430 -21.08 -9.02 -12.17
CA ASP A 430 -22.49 -8.68 -12.17
C ASP A 430 -23.09 -8.50 -10.76
N ASN A 431 -22.25 -8.58 -9.73
CA ASN A 431 -22.59 -8.52 -8.30
C ASN A 431 -23.61 -9.59 -7.83
N SER A 432 -23.96 -10.58 -8.68
CA SER A 432 -25.00 -11.56 -8.35
C SER A 432 -24.63 -12.50 -7.19
N LEU A 433 -23.32 -12.70 -6.93
CA LEU A 433 -22.81 -13.51 -5.84
C LEU A 433 -22.46 -12.71 -4.58
N LEU A 434 -22.58 -11.39 -4.62
CA LEU A 434 -22.37 -10.53 -3.45
C LEU A 434 -23.62 -10.49 -2.57
N THR A 435 -23.42 -10.45 -1.27
CA THR A 435 -24.48 -10.15 -0.30
C THR A 435 -24.92 -8.69 -0.43
N ASP A 436 -26.10 -8.37 0.08
CA ASP A 436 -26.61 -6.98 0.03
C ASP A 436 -25.70 -6.02 0.80
N LYS A 437 -25.14 -6.45 1.94
CA LYS A 437 -24.17 -5.64 2.71
C LYS A 437 -22.89 -5.36 1.92
N GLU A 438 -22.36 -6.33 1.20
CA GLU A 438 -21.18 -6.14 0.35
C GLU A 438 -21.48 -5.18 -0.82
N LYS A 439 -22.66 -5.29 -1.43
CA LYS A 439 -23.11 -4.35 -2.47
C LYS A 439 -23.24 -2.92 -1.94
N GLU A 440 -23.84 -2.75 -0.77
CA GLU A 440 -23.98 -1.45 -0.11
C GLU A 440 -22.64 -0.83 0.24
N LEU A 441 -21.71 -1.63 0.81
CA LEU A 441 -20.37 -1.16 1.15
C LEU A 441 -19.59 -0.76 -0.11
N LYS A 442 -19.59 -1.61 -1.14
CA LYS A 442 -18.95 -1.32 -2.43
C LYS A 442 -19.50 -0.06 -3.06
N ALA A 443 -20.82 0.13 -3.05
CA ALA A 443 -21.47 1.34 -3.57
C ALA A 443 -21.03 2.59 -2.81
N TYR A 444 -20.91 2.51 -1.48
CA TYR A 444 -20.40 3.59 -0.65
C TYR A 444 -18.95 3.96 -1.00
N TYR A 445 -18.05 2.96 -1.11
CA TYR A 445 -16.67 3.20 -1.55
C TYR A 445 -16.63 3.85 -2.93
N SER A 446 -17.34 3.29 -3.89
CA SER A 446 -17.39 3.83 -5.26
C SER A 446 -17.87 5.28 -5.27
N GLN A 447 -18.93 5.59 -4.54
CA GLN A 447 -19.47 6.95 -4.48
C GLN A 447 -18.45 7.93 -3.89
N LEU A 448 -17.87 7.60 -2.72
CA LEU A 448 -16.93 8.50 -2.05
C LEU A 448 -15.64 8.72 -2.87
N LEU A 449 -15.08 7.66 -3.43
CA LEU A 449 -13.85 7.76 -4.22
C LEU A 449 -14.05 8.55 -5.52
N ASN A 450 -15.20 8.38 -6.19
CA ASN A 450 -15.54 9.18 -7.36
C ASN A 450 -15.76 10.66 -7.02
N LEU A 451 -16.36 10.97 -5.86
CA LEU A 451 -16.50 12.35 -5.37
C LEU A 451 -15.15 13.04 -5.19
N CYS A 452 -14.10 12.30 -4.78
CA CYS A 452 -12.76 12.86 -4.61
C CYS A 452 -12.20 13.50 -5.89
N ASN A 453 -12.55 12.99 -7.06
CA ASN A 453 -12.10 13.53 -8.35
C ASN A 453 -13.18 14.38 -9.05
N LYS A 454 -14.44 14.28 -8.63
CA LYS A 454 -15.54 15.08 -9.14
C LYS A 454 -15.61 16.47 -8.48
N GLU A 455 -15.48 16.52 -7.15
CA GLU A 455 -15.66 17.77 -6.39
C GLU A 455 -14.33 18.53 -6.29
N THR A 456 -14.31 19.75 -6.82
CA THR A 456 -13.10 20.57 -6.89
C THR A 456 -12.56 20.92 -5.50
N ALA A 457 -13.47 21.15 -4.54
CA ALA A 457 -13.10 21.44 -3.16
C ALA A 457 -12.32 20.29 -2.50
N ILE A 458 -12.65 19.02 -2.80
CA ILE A 458 -11.89 17.86 -2.29
C ILE A 458 -10.59 17.70 -3.04
N LYS A 459 -10.64 17.77 -4.36
CA LYS A 459 -9.52 17.52 -5.26
C LYS A 459 -8.39 18.55 -5.12
N ASN A 460 -8.73 19.85 -5.01
CA ASN A 460 -7.79 20.96 -5.08
C ASN A 460 -8.01 22.05 -4.01
N GLY A 461 -9.02 21.89 -3.15
CA GLY A 461 -9.44 22.94 -2.24
C GLY A 461 -8.51 23.09 -1.02
N GLU A 462 -8.67 24.22 -0.36
CA GLU A 462 -8.04 24.49 0.93
C GLU A 462 -8.75 23.71 2.05
N PHE A 463 -7.99 23.37 3.08
CA PHE A 463 -8.46 22.64 4.26
C PHE A 463 -8.60 23.60 5.44
N TYR A 464 -9.67 23.45 6.21
CA TYR A 464 -9.88 24.19 7.45
C TYR A 464 -10.44 23.26 8.54
N ASP A 465 -9.66 23.02 9.59
CA ASP A 465 -10.05 22.19 10.73
C ASP A 465 -11.04 22.96 11.62
N LEU A 466 -12.15 22.33 11.96
CA LEU A 466 -13.16 22.89 12.87
C LEU A 466 -13.11 22.31 14.29
N MET A 467 -12.19 21.36 14.55
CA MET A 467 -12.14 20.69 15.87
C MET A 467 -11.78 21.63 17.01
N TYR A 468 -10.97 22.67 16.76
CA TYR A 468 -10.51 23.60 17.80
C TYR A 468 -11.65 24.44 18.43
N VAL A 469 -12.81 24.58 17.76
CA VAL A 469 -14.00 25.29 18.27
C VAL A 469 -15.16 24.35 18.59
N ASN A 470 -15.04 23.07 18.24
CA ASN A 470 -16.08 22.07 18.45
C ASN A 470 -15.66 21.08 19.54
N GLU A 471 -15.69 21.55 20.78
CA GLU A 471 -15.46 20.71 21.95
C GLU A 471 -16.67 19.83 22.27
N SER A 472 -16.44 18.78 23.08
CA SER A 472 -17.50 17.88 23.51
C SER A 472 -18.59 18.63 24.26
N SER A 473 -19.83 18.41 23.84
CA SER A 473 -21.05 19.04 24.40
C SER A 473 -22.24 18.10 24.17
N GLU A 474 -23.42 18.51 24.61
CA GLU A 474 -24.66 17.77 24.32
C GLU A 474 -24.86 17.50 22.82
N HIS A 475 -24.40 18.42 21.97
CA HIS A 475 -24.62 18.37 20.53
C HIS A 475 -23.38 17.89 19.73
N PHE A 476 -22.23 17.67 20.34
CA PHE A 476 -21.01 17.26 19.63
C PHE A 476 -20.11 16.42 20.54
N ASN A 477 -19.68 15.26 20.05
CA ASN A 477 -18.75 14.38 20.74
C ASN A 477 -17.38 14.42 20.04
N ALA A 478 -16.50 15.30 20.50
CA ALA A 478 -15.19 15.50 19.86
C ALA A 478 -14.26 14.28 19.96
N ASP A 479 -14.57 13.28 20.80
CA ASP A 479 -13.80 12.04 20.85
C ASP A 479 -14.23 11.04 19.77
N LYS A 480 -15.41 11.24 19.17
CA LYS A 480 -15.99 10.34 18.18
C LYS A 480 -16.43 11.03 16.88
N ASN A 481 -16.46 12.35 16.85
CA ASN A 481 -16.80 13.12 15.67
C ASN A 481 -15.58 13.93 15.21
N TYR A 482 -15.35 13.98 13.92
CA TYR A 482 -14.33 14.82 13.31
C TYR A 482 -14.94 15.68 12.21
N VAL A 483 -14.67 16.97 12.22
CA VAL A 483 -15.29 17.92 11.32
C VAL A 483 -14.28 18.91 10.75
N PHE A 484 -14.36 19.13 9.44
CA PHE A 484 -13.49 20.07 8.72
C PHE A 484 -14.18 20.59 7.45
N ILE A 485 -13.60 21.61 6.85
CA ILE A 485 -14.07 22.19 5.60
C ILE A 485 -13.02 22.02 4.50
N ARG A 486 -13.52 21.78 3.30
CA ARG A 486 -12.78 21.89 2.03
C ARG A 486 -13.42 22.97 1.19
N LYS A 487 -12.62 23.90 0.63
CA LYS A 487 -13.15 24.99 -0.19
C LYS A 487 -12.29 25.26 -1.42
N SER A 488 -12.94 25.41 -2.56
CA SER A 488 -12.33 25.85 -3.82
C SER A 488 -13.30 26.75 -4.60
N GLY A 489 -12.89 27.97 -4.87
CA GLY A 489 -13.76 28.95 -5.54
C GLY A 489 -15.07 29.16 -4.77
N LYS A 490 -16.21 28.91 -5.42
CA LYS A 490 -17.56 29.01 -4.80
C LYS A 490 -18.02 27.72 -4.13
N GLU A 491 -17.30 26.61 -4.31
CA GLU A 491 -17.65 25.32 -3.75
C GLU A 491 -17.06 25.19 -2.34
N LEU A 492 -17.91 24.95 -1.36
CA LEU A 492 -17.54 24.63 0.01
C LEU A 492 -18.17 23.29 0.39
N ILE A 493 -17.38 22.40 0.96
CA ILE A 493 -17.85 21.11 1.47
C ILE A 493 -17.50 21.01 2.95
N LEU A 494 -18.53 20.97 3.79
CA LEU A 494 -18.40 20.61 5.20
C LEU A 494 -18.35 19.09 5.29
N VAL A 495 -17.23 18.57 5.74
CA VAL A 495 -16.98 17.13 5.88
C VAL A 495 -17.10 16.74 7.35
N ILE A 496 -17.92 15.74 7.62
CA ILE A 496 -18.22 15.26 8.97
C ILE A 496 -18.00 13.75 8.98
N ALA A 497 -17.17 13.26 9.89
CA ALA A 497 -16.97 11.83 10.15
C ALA A 497 -17.51 11.47 11.53
N ASN A 498 -18.30 10.40 11.61
CA ASN A 498 -18.89 9.87 12.84
C ASN A 498 -18.40 8.45 13.11
N PHE A 499 -17.59 8.28 14.14
CA PHE A 499 -17.06 7.01 14.61
C PHE A 499 -17.93 6.36 15.71
N GLU A 500 -19.11 6.92 16.00
CA GLU A 500 -20.08 6.27 16.89
C GLU A 500 -20.88 5.20 16.14
N ASP A 501 -21.30 4.18 16.86
CA ASP A 501 -22.14 3.08 16.35
C ASP A 501 -23.65 3.42 16.35
N LYS A 502 -23.99 4.70 16.44
CA LYS A 502 -25.35 5.22 16.42
C LYS A 502 -25.45 6.51 15.62
N ASP A 503 -26.63 6.73 15.07
CA ASP A 503 -26.99 7.99 14.41
C ASP A 503 -27.00 9.14 15.42
N ARG A 504 -26.64 10.33 14.95
CA ARG A 504 -26.60 11.53 15.79
C ARG A 504 -27.17 12.75 15.06
N ASN A 505 -27.87 13.58 15.83
CA ASN A 505 -28.07 14.97 15.46
C ASN A 505 -26.97 15.80 16.13
N ILE A 506 -26.10 16.39 15.34
CA ILE A 506 -24.98 17.17 15.83
C ILE A 506 -25.11 18.65 15.53
N GLY A 507 -24.51 19.48 16.37
CA GLY A 507 -24.46 20.93 16.21
C GLY A 507 -23.01 21.40 16.08
N ILE A 508 -22.66 21.93 14.92
CA ILE A 508 -21.32 22.39 14.56
C ILE A 508 -21.23 23.90 14.70
N THR A 509 -20.27 24.37 15.45
CA THR A 509 -19.91 25.79 15.55
C THR A 509 -19.04 26.19 14.37
N LEU A 510 -19.45 27.22 13.64
CA LEU A 510 -18.68 27.84 12.57
C LEU A 510 -18.11 29.15 13.14
N PRO A 511 -16.77 29.28 13.36
CA PRO A 511 -16.22 30.47 13.99
C PRO A 511 -16.15 31.64 13.00
N LYS A 512 -16.20 32.88 13.49
CA LYS A 512 -16.05 34.06 12.65
C LYS A 512 -14.78 34.01 11.80
N HIS A 513 -13.68 33.52 12.38
CA HIS A 513 -12.39 33.36 11.68
C HIS A 513 -12.51 32.51 10.41
N LEU A 514 -13.43 31.52 10.33
CA LEU A 514 -13.67 30.74 9.13
C LEU A 514 -14.14 31.62 7.96
N PHE A 515 -15.09 32.52 8.23
CA PHE A 515 -15.64 33.44 7.23
C PHE A 515 -14.61 34.46 6.75
N ASP A 516 -13.81 34.97 7.69
CA ASP A 516 -12.69 35.88 7.40
C ASP A 516 -11.59 35.16 6.59
N PHE A 517 -11.22 33.94 6.98
CA PHE A 517 -10.17 33.13 6.31
C PHE A 517 -10.52 32.81 4.84
N PHE A 518 -11.76 32.44 4.58
CA PHE A 518 -12.20 32.12 3.22
C PHE A 518 -12.78 33.32 2.46
N GLU A 519 -12.80 34.51 3.06
CA GLU A 519 -13.39 35.72 2.48
C GLU A 519 -14.85 35.53 2.02
N ILE A 520 -15.66 34.83 2.83
CA ILE A 520 -17.06 34.52 2.55
C ILE A 520 -18.00 35.21 3.54
N LYS A 521 -19.23 35.47 3.10
CA LYS A 521 -20.24 36.13 3.94
C LYS A 521 -21.01 35.10 4.78
N GLU A 522 -21.25 35.47 6.04
CA GLU A 522 -22.21 34.75 6.87
C GLU A 522 -23.62 34.87 6.26
N GLN A 523 -24.38 33.78 6.35
CA GLN A 523 -25.75 33.71 5.91
C GLN A 523 -26.62 33.10 7.00
N LYS A 524 -27.82 33.63 7.21
CA LYS A 524 -28.71 33.10 8.23
C LYS A 524 -29.06 31.65 7.99
N GLN A 525 -29.29 31.30 6.74
CA GLN A 525 -29.57 29.95 6.26
C GLN A 525 -29.05 29.77 4.85
N VAL A 526 -28.55 28.56 4.54
CA VAL A 526 -28.15 28.12 3.19
C VAL A 526 -28.74 26.76 2.90
N CYS A 527 -28.97 26.46 1.64
CA CYS A 527 -29.27 25.12 1.19
C CYS A 527 -27.95 24.36 0.98
N GLY A 528 -27.79 23.22 1.61
CA GLY A 528 -26.68 22.31 1.40
C GLY A 528 -27.17 20.98 0.86
N THR A 529 -26.36 20.33 0.03
CA THR A 529 -26.63 18.99 -0.51
C THR A 529 -25.64 17.99 0.08
N ASP A 530 -26.13 16.96 0.76
CA ASP A 530 -25.29 15.85 1.18
C ASP A 530 -24.91 15.00 -0.04
N LEU A 531 -23.65 15.03 -0.41
CA LEU A 531 -23.14 14.35 -1.61
C LEU A 531 -23.20 12.81 -1.53
N LEU A 532 -23.27 12.24 -0.31
CA LEU A 532 -23.39 10.80 -0.12
C LEU A 532 -24.81 10.27 -0.31
N THR A 533 -25.82 11.10 -0.05
CA THR A 533 -27.23 10.68 -0.13
C THR A 533 -28.03 11.44 -1.20
N GLY A 534 -27.51 12.55 -1.71
CA GLY A 534 -28.20 13.45 -2.61
C GLY A 534 -29.32 14.27 -1.95
N LYS A 535 -29.46 14.20 -0.61
CA LYS A 535 -30.49 14.93 0.12
C LYS A 535 -30.11 16.39 0.34
N GLU A 536 -31.05 17.27 0.11
CA GLU A 536 -30.92 18.70 0.44
C GLU A 536 -31.39 18.97 1.85
N GLU A 537 -30.73 19.89 2.52
CA GLU A 537 -31.12 20.40 3.83
C GLU A 537 -30.80 21.88 3.96
N VAL A 538 -31.64 22.60 4.74
CA VAL A 538 -31.41 24.01 5.05
C VAL A 538 -30.73 24.11 6.40
N VAL A 539 -29.55 24.71 6.43
CA VAL A 539 -28.73 24.81 7.62
C VAL A 539 -28.35 26.27 7.93
N SER A 540 -28.06 26.56 9.20
CA SER A 540 -27.48 27.85 9.61
C SER A 540 -26.04 27.95 9.14
N PHE A 541 -25.63 29.04 8.52
CA PHE A 541 -24.29 29.27 8.01
C PHE A 541 -23.73 30.61 8.48
N ASN A 542 -23.54 30.71 9.79
CA ASN A 542 -23.07 31.92 10.47
C ASN A 542 -22.40 31.56 11.80
N SER A 543 -21.71 32.53 12.38
CA SER A 543 -20.97 32.35 13.65
C SER A 543 -21.84 32.45 14.91
N ALA A 544 -23.08 32.91 14.78
CA ALA A 544 -23.98 33.13 15.92
C ALA A 544 -24.81 31.88 16.28
N GLN A 545 -25.00 30.97 15.35
CA GLN A 545 -25.84 29.79 15.51
C GLN A 545 -25.10 28.52 15.07
N ARG A 546 -25.27 27.43 15.81
CA ARG A 546 -24.76 26.12 15.41
C ARG A 546 -25.46 25.62 14.14
N LEU A 547 -24.68 25.08 13.22
CA LEU A 547 -25.17 24.30 12.11
C LEU A 547 -25.64 22.94 12.65
N MET A 548 -26.95 22.69 12.62
CA MET A 548 -27.53 21.43 13.08
C MET A 548 -27.74 20.50 11.89
N THR A 549 -27.27 19.26 12.01
CA THR A 549 -27.43 18.25 10.97
C THR A 549 -27.46 16.84 11.55
N HIS A 550 -28.10 15.91 10.82
CA HIS A 550 -28.12 14.48 11.15
C HIS A 550 -26.95 13.77 10.46
N ILE A 551 -26.27 12.87 11.17
CA ILE A 551 -25.19 12.02 10.65
C ILE A 551 -25.44 10.56 10.99
N PRO A 552 -25.16 9.62 10.06
CA PRO A 552 -25.34 8.19 10.29
C PRO A 552 -24.25 7.60 11.20
N ALA A 553 -24.59 6.46 11.82
CA ALA A 553 -23.64 5.62 12.57
C ALA A 553 -22.47 5.17 11.71
N ASN A 554 -21.26 5.13 12.29
CA ASN A 554 -20.02 4.64 11.62
C ASN A 554 -19.81 5.19 10.21
N GLY A 555 -20.23 6.44 9.94
CA GLY A 555 -20.24 7.04 8.61
C GLY A 555 -19.95 8.53 8.67
N GLY A 556 -20.72 9.31 7.94
CA GLY A 556 -20.56 10.76 7.96
C GLY A 556 -21.37 11.44 6.87
N LYS A 557 -21.04 12.70 6.62
CA LYS A 557 -21.72 13.57 5.66
C LYS A 557 -20.71 14.44 4.91
N LEU A 558 -20.94 14.65 3.64
CA LEU A 558 -20.25 15.62 2.81
C LEU A 558 -21.29 16.66 2.36
N LEU A 559 -21.46 17.70 3.16
CA LEU A 559 -22.47 18.74 2.89
C LEU A 559 -21.87 19.82 1.98
N LYS A 560 -22.25 19.80 0.72
CA LYS A 560 -21.85 20.80 -0.27
C LYS A 560 -22.74 22.04 -0.17
N ILE A 561 -22.11 23.19 -0.08
CA ILE A 561 -22.74 24.52 -0.07
C ILE A 561 -22.13 25.30 -1.24
N GLU A 562 -22.97 25.85 -2.09
CA GLU A 562 -22.55 26.76 -3.16
C GLU A 562 -22.68 28.21 -2.66
N LEU A 563 -21.55 28.95 -2.70
CA LEU A 563 -21.43 30.31 -2.17
C LEU A 563 -21.63 31.40 -3.23
#